data_68af8a845654d1754636e5cb686336bd
#
_entry.id   68af8a845654d1754636e5cb686336bd
#
_cell.length_a   1.000
_cell.length_b   1.000
_cell.length_c   1.000
_cell.angle_alpha   90.00
_cell.angle_beta   90.00
_cell.angle_gamma   90.00
#
_symmetry.space_group_name_H-M   'P 1'
#
loop_
_entity.id
_entity.type
_entity.pdbx_description
1 polymer ?
#
loop_
_entity_poly.entity_id
_entity_poly.type
_entity_poly.pdbx_seq_one_letter_code
_entity_poly.pdbx_strand_id
1 'polypeptide(L)'
;MRKSDSHEISQLNELKAEMGAMAFVAHYALAGNIIMDECMPIFGGFAGGLEETTIVNVAAHLNAFTLNMATWHLDGPVHMRWGCTTAREALAVAGHGNRAIEEKHPTLMTGNQYYPVAGPGTVMCLLETAAQAITDTCSGREIVSGVASAKGVKVDKTTGLEARFMGEVCHAVAGMPLDQINEILDALVAKYEGDFMTADEGKTYAECYDTNKVVPTDEYLEVYDQAVAIMKDLGVCYKTW
;
A
#
# COMPACT_ATOMS: atom_id res chain seq x y z
N MET A 1 13.55 5.87 -23.77
CA MET A 1 12.77 4.70 -23.35
C MET A 1 13.60 3.47 -23.67
N ARG A 2 13.98 2.67 -22.68
CA ARG A 2 14.75 1.43 -22.85
C ARG A 2 13.81 0.23 -22.66
N LYS A 3 14.14 -0.93 -23.24
CA LYS A 3 13.32 -2.17 -23.06
C LYS A 3 13.20 -2.60 -21.60
N SER A 4 14.16 -2.23 -20.76
CA SER A 4 14.15 -2.51 -19.31
C SER A 4 13.30 -1.53 -18.49
N ASP A 5 12.78 -0.46 -19.10
CA ASP A 5 11.96 0.50 -18.38
C ASP A 5 10.55 -0.10 -18.21
N SER A 6 10.00 0.01 -16.99
CA SER A 6 8.61 -0.33 -16.70
C SER A 6 7.74 0.91 -16.88
N HIS A 7 6.57 0.72 -17.43
CA HIS A 7 5.60 1.80 -17.69
C HIS A 7 4.28 1.47 -17.04
N GLU A 8 3.69 2.46 -16.43
CA GLU A 8 2.42 2.36 -15.74
C GLU A 8 1.24 2.54 -16.69
N ILE A 9 0.23 1.71 -16.49
CA ILE A 9 -1.11 1.84 -17.04
C ILE A 9 -2.07 1.88 -15.86
N SER A 10 -2.85 2.94 -15.74
CA SER A 10 -3.90 3.02 -14.71
C SER A 10 -5.23 2.55 -15.30
N GLN A 11 -5.82 1.54 -14.69
CA GLN A 11 -7.18 1.11 -15.01
C GLN A 11 -8.21 2.10 -14.47
N LEU A 12 -9.33 2.21 -15.18
CA LEU A 12 -10.52 2.84 -14.61
C LEU A 12 -11.14 1.92 -13.54
N ASN A 13 -11.51 2.51 -12.42
CA ASN A 13 -12.13 1.76 -11.30
C ASN A 13 -13.42 1.02 -11.69
N GLU A 14 -14.09 1.48 -12.74
CA GLU A 14 -15.25 0.82 -13.32
C GLU A 14 -14.90 -0.36 -14.24
N LEU A 15 -13.63 -0.74 -14.33
CA LEU A 15 -13.11 -1.83 -15.18
C LEU A 15 -13.50 -1.66 -16.67
N LYS A 16 -13.52 -0.43 -17.13
CA LYS A 16 -13.78 -0.11 -18.54
C LYS A 16 -12.47 -0.07 -19.33
N ALA A 17 -12.47 -0.73 -20.48
CA ALA A 17 -11.42 -0.53 -21.45
C ALA A 17 -11.50 0.87 -22.06
N GLU A 18 -10.45 1.66 -21.89
CA GLU A 18 -10.33 3.00 -22.43
C GLU A 18 -9.33 2.97 -23.60
N MET A 19 -9.74 3.54 -24.75
CA MET A 19 -8.94 3.43 -25.98
C MET A 19 -7.56 4.08 -25.89
N GLY A 20 -7.43 5.16 -25.10
CA GLY A 20 -6.13 5.78 -24.85
C GLY A 20 -5.19 4.86 -24.09
N ALA A 21 -5.67 4.24 -23.00
CA ALA A 21 -4.91 3.26 -22.24
C ALA A 21 -4.52 2.06 -23.11
N MET A 22 -5.44 1.54 -23.92
CA MET A 22 -5.15 0.43 -24.82
C MET A 22 -4.11 0.78 -25.89
N ALA A 23 -4.06 2.03 -26.34
CA ALA A 23 -3.01 2.50 -27.26
C ALA A 23 -1.62 2.50 -26.59
N PHE A 24 -1.54 2.88 -25.30
CA PHE A 24 -0.29 2.77 -24.52
C PHE A 24 0.10 1.31 -24.30
N VAL A 25 -0.83 0.43 -23.92
CA VAL A 25 -0.57 -1.02 -23.81
C VAL A 25 0.03 -1.57 -25.09
N ALA A 26 -0.61 -1.29 -26.24
CA ALA A 26 -0.11 -1.71 -27.55
C ALA A 26 1.29 -1.16 -27.85
N HIS A 27 1.53 0.12 -27.53
CA HIS A 27 2.84 0.75 -27.73
C HIS A 27 3.93 0.08 -26.90
N TYR A 28 3.69 -0.12 -25.60
CA TYR A 28 4.67 -0.71 -24.69
C TYR A 28 4.93 -2.19 -25.03
N ALA A 29 3.88 -2.94 -25.34
CA ALA A 29 4.01 -4.34 -25.77
C ALA A 29 4.85 -4.46 -27.04
N LEU A 30 4.58 -3.64 -28.08
CA LEU A 30 5.36 -3.62 -29.31
C LEU A 30 6.80 -3.17 -29.10
N ALA A 31 7.05 -2.26 -28.18
CA ALA A 31 8.40 -1.83 -27.82
C ALA A 31 9.16 -2.87 -26.97
N GLY A 32 8.49 -3.87 -26.43
CA GLY A 32 9.05 -4.88 -25.54
C GLY A 32 9.34 -4.35 -24.14
N ASN A 33 8.59 -3.34 -23.69
CA ASN A 33 8.69 -2.79 -22.36
C ASN A 33 7.90 -3.63 -21.35
N ILE A 34 8.26 -3.51 -20.08
CA ILE A 34 7.51 -4.06 -18.95
C ILE A 34 6.31 -3.15 -18.68
N ILE A 35 5.14 -3.73 -18.50
CA ILE A 35 3.93 -3.02 -18.12
C ILE A 35 3.63 -3.29 -16.66
N MET A 36 3.52 -2.24 -15.87
CA MET A 36 2.88 -2.23 -14.56
C MET A 36 1.47 -1.70 -14.72
N ASP A 37 0.54 -2.34 -14.10
CA ASP A 37 -0.86 -1.89 -14.10
C ASP A 37 -1.29 -1.53 -12.68
N GLU A 38 -2.19 -0.58 -12.57
CA GLU A 38 -2.69 -0.07 -11.30
C GLU A 38 -4.20 0.10 -11.32
N CYS A 39 -4.87 -0.29 -10.23
CA CYS A 39 -6.27 0.03 -9.99
C CYS A 39 -6.54 0.25 -8.51
N MET A 40 -7.27 1.30 -8.18
CA MET A 40 -7.66 1.63 -6.81
C MET A 40 -9.18 1.53 -6.63
N PRO A 41 -9.73 0.34 -6.34
CA PRO A 41 -11.16 0.19 -6.08
C PRO A 41 -11.60 1.03 -4.89
N ILE A 42 -12.79 1.64 -4.98
CA ILE A 42 -13.27 2.59 -3.97
C ILE A 42 -14.32 1.93 -3.10
N PHE A 43 -13.93 1.55 -1.88
CA PHE A 43 -14.86 1.08 -0.85
C PHE A 43 -15.84 2.19 -0.43
N GLY A 44 -17.10 1.87 -0.37
CA GLY A 44 -18.17 2.84 -0.12
C GLY A 44 -18.50 3.74 -1.30
N GLY A 45 -17.85 3.52 -2.45
CA GLY A 45 -18.13 4.16 -3.72
C GLY A 45 -19.11 3.35 -4.59
N PHE A 46 -18.87 3.36 -5.91
CA PHE A 46 -19.76 2.69 -6.87
C PHE A 46 -19.81 1.16 -6.71
N ALA A 47 -18.74 0.55 -6.20
CA ALA A 47 -18.68 -0.89 -5.99
C ALA A 47 -19.51 -1.36 -4.79
N GLY A 48 -19.82 -0.45 -3.85
CA GLY A 48 -20.63 -0.78 -2.67
C GLY A 48 -19.83 -1.14 -1.43
N GLY A 49 -20.18 -2.23 -0.77
CA GLY A 49 -19.58 -2.68 0.50
C GLY A 49 -18.31 -3.49 0.34
N LEU A 50 -17.98 -4.24 1.40
CA LEU A 50 -16.74 -5.01 1.48
C LEU A 50 -16.67 -6.11 0.42
N GLU A 51 -17.73 -6.90 0.28
CA GLU A 51 -17.75 -8.04 -0.63
C GLU A 51 -17.65 -7.58 -2.10
N GLU A 52 -18.50 -6.61 -2.47
CA GLU A 52 -18.55 -6.11 -3.84
C GLU A 52 -17.23 -5.41 -4.23
N THR A 53 -16.66 -4.62 -3.32
CA THR A 53 -15.36 -3.98 -3.59
C THR A 53 -14.24 -5.01 -3.69
N THR A 54 -14.27 -6.08 -2.89
CA THR A 54 -13.31 -7.19 -3.02
C THR A 54 -13.44 -7.90 -4.37
N ILE A 55 -14.66 -8.12 -4.86
CA ILE A 55 -14.89 -8.71 -6.20
C ILE A 55 -14.32 -7.80 -7.29
N VAL A 56 -14.56 -6.48 -7.20
CA VAL A 56 -13.98 -5.50 -8.14
C VAL A 56 -12.45 -5.53 -8.07
N ASN A 57 -11.88 -5.63 -6.87
CA ASN A 57 -10.42 -5.71 -6.69
C ASN A 57 -9.82 -6.95 -7.37
N VAL A 58 -10.41 -8.12 -7.17
CA VAL A 58 -9.99 -9.37 -7.85
C VAL A 58 -10.14 -9.24 -9.37
N ALA A 59 -11.23 -8.67 -9.84
CA ALA A 59 -11.46 -8.44 -11.26
C ALA A 59 -10.41 -7.49 -11.86
N ALA A 60 -10.01 -6.44 -11.13
CA ALA A 60 -8.94 -5.53 -11.54
C ALA A 60 -7.59 -6.25 -11.72
N HIS A 61 -7.21 -7.10 -10.76
CA HIS A 61 -6.02 -7.93 -10.90
C HIS A 61 -6.07 -8.80 -12.16
N LEU A 62 -7.16 -9.53 -12.37
CA LEU A 62 -7.29 -10.39 -13.54
C LEU A 62 -7.30 -9.61 -14.85
N ASN A 63 -7.92 -8.44 -14.86
CA ASN A 63 -7.97 -7.55 -16.02
C ASN A 63 -6.57 -7.01 -16.38
N ALA A 64 -5.77 -6.63 -15.38
CA ALA A 64 -4.39 -6.20 -15.57
C ALA A 64 -3.57 -7.21 -16.37
N PHE A 65 -3.58 -8.47 -15.95
CA PHE A 65 -2.79 -9.51 -16.58
C PHE A 65 -3.36 -10.00 -17.91
N THR A 66 -4.67 -9.94 -18.11
CA THR A 66 -5.30 -10.47 -19.32
C THR A 66 -5.49 -9.41 -20.41
N LEU A 67 -5.99 -8.23 -20.08
CA LEU A 67 -6.28 -7.16 -21.03
C LEU A 67 -5.08 -6.23 -21.22
N ASN A 68 -4.47 -5.80 -20.12
CA ASN A 68 -3.40 -4.81 -20.15
C ASN A 68 -2.00 -5.42 -20.27
N MET A 69 -1.91 -6.75 -20.37
CA MET A 69 -0.65 -7.47 -20.56
C MET A 69 0.40 -7.13 -19.48
N ALA A 70 -0.06 -6.82 -18.28
CA ALA A 70 0.81 -6.41 -17.19
C ALA A 70 1.75 -7.55 -16.76
N THR A 71 2.96 -7.18 -16.39
CA THR A 71 3.92 -8.10 -15.74
C THR A 71 3.65 -8.14 -14.24
N TRP A 72 3.17 -7.06 -13.68
CA TRP A 72 2.79 -6.94 -12.28
C TRP A 72 1.71 -5.88 -12.11
N HIS A 73 0.92 -6.01 -11.06
CA HIS A 73 -0.22 -5.14 -10.79
C HIS A 73 -0.21 -4.65 -9.35
N LEU A 74 -0.47 -3.36 -9.18
CA LEU A 74 -0.72 -2.76 -7.87
C LEU A 74 -2.21 -2.49 -7.71
N ASP A 75 -2.78 -2.92 -6.60
CA ASP A 75 -4.05 -2.39 -6.14
C ASP A 75 -3.82 -1.31 -5.06
N GLY A 76 -4.85 -0.72 -4.61
CA GLY A 76 -4.85 0.23 -3.52
C GLY A 76 -6.29 0.56 -3.15
N PRO A 77 -7.04 -0.41 -2.56
CA PRO A 77 -8.42 -0.15 -2.19
C PRO A 77 -8.52 1.08 -1.31
N VAL A 78 -9.24 2.10 -1.77
CA VAL A 78 -9.37 3.39 -1.08
C VAL A 78 -10.70 3.47 -0.37
N HIS A 79 -10.70 3.84 0.89
CA HIS A 79 -11.93 4.13 1.62
C HIS A 79 -12.48 5.50 1.22
N MET A 80 -13.69 5.55 0.64
CA MET A 80 -14.29 6.76 0.06
C MET A 80 -14.33 7.96 1.03
N ARG A 81 -14.67 7.71 2.30
CA ARG A 81 -14.79 8.77 3.31
C ARG A 81 -13.43 9.33 3.73
N TRP A 82 -12.42 8.46 3.86
CA TRP A 82 -11.13 8.83 4.45
C TRP A 82 -10.06 9.15 3.39
N GLY A 83 -10.26 8.67 2.17
CA GLY A 83 -9.30 8.83 1.08
C GLY A 83 -7.96 8.14 1.35
N CYS A 84 -8.00 6.97 2.01
CA CYS A 84 -6.81 6.21 2.39
C CYS A 84 -6.98 4.73 2.11
N THR A 85 -5.86 4.02 2.07
CA THR A 85 -5.81 2.55 1.94
C THR A 85 -5.65 1.84 3.29
N THR A 86 -5.54 2.59 4.36
CA THR A 86 -5.19 2.12 5.72
C THR A 86 -6.40 2.00 6.65
N ALA A 87 -7.61 2.33 6.16
CA ALA A 87 -8.84 2.08 6.88
C ALA A 87 -9.12 0.57 6.95
N ARG A 88 -9.74 0.11 8.05
CA ARG A 88 -10.06 -1.30 8.32
C ARG A 88 -10.70 -2.01 7.12
N GLU A 89 -11.68 -1.37 6.50
CA GLU A 89 -12.39 -1.93 5.35
C GLU A 89 -11.49 -2.00 4.10
N ALA A 90 -10.66 -1.01 3.87
CA ALA A 90 -9.72 -1.01 2.75
C ALA A 90 -8.65 -2.10 2.92
N LEU A 91 -8.11 -2.28 4.13
CA LEU A 91 -7.21 -3.37 4.47
C LEU A 91 -7.88 -4.74 4.26
N ALA A 92 -9.15 -4.89 4.66
CA ALA A 92 -9.88 -6.13 4.45
C ALA A 92 -10.11 -6.42 2.96
N VAL A 93 -10.46 -5.42 2.15
CA VAL A 93 -10.56 -5.58 0.68
C VAL A 93 -9.23 -6.05 0.09
N ALA A 94 -8.13 -5.37 0.44
CA ALA A 94 -6.80 -5.72 -0.05
C ALA A 94 -6.39 -7.14 0.35
N GLY A 95 -6.54 -7.49 1.63
CA GLY A 95 -6.16 -8.81 2.15
C GLY A 95 -6.98 -9.94 1.55
N HIS A 96 -8.31 -9.81 1.51
CA HIS A 96 -9.18 -10.85 0.93
C HIS A 96 -9.04 -10.97 -0.59
N GLY A 97 -8.90 -9.84 -1.29
CA GLY A 97 -8.70 -9.83 -2.74
C GLY A 97 -7.41 -10.54 -3.12
N ASN A 98 -6.29 -10.19 -2.47
CA ASN A 98 -5.03 -10.84 -2.75
C ASN A 98 -5.06 -12.33 -2.38
N ARG A 99 -5.62 -12.69 -1.24
CA ARG A 99 -5.74 -14.09 -0.83
C ARG A 99 -6.50 -14.92 -1.85
N ALA A 100 -7.55 -14.37 -2.47
CA ALA A 100 -8.28 -15.04 -3.53
C ALA A 100 -7.45 -15.25 -4.81
N ILE A 101 -6.61 -14.27 -5.16
CA ILE A 101 -5.65 -14.37 -6.27
C ILE A 101 -4.62 -15.46 -5.97
N GLU A 102 -3.96 -15.39 -4.80
CA GLU A 102 -2.92 -16.35 -4.42
C GLU A 102 -3.40 -17.80 -4.40
N GLU A 103 -4.63 -18.03 -3.94
CA GLU A 103 -5.19 -19.38 -3.90
C GLU A 103 -5.39 -20.01 -5.30
N LYS A 104 -5.68 -19.19 -6.31
CA LYS A 104 -6.01 -19.65 -7.66
C LYS A 104 -4.91 -19.39 -8.69
N HIS A 105 -4.15 -18.35 -8.50
CA HIS A 105 -3.16 -17.83 -9.45
C HIS A 105 -1.85 -17.39 -8.77
N PRO A 106 -1.16 -18.28 -8.03
CA PRO A 106 0.00 -17.92 -7.20
C PRO A 106 1.25 -17.48 -7.98
N THR A 107 1.14 -17.33 -9.29
CA THR A 107 2.23 -16.85 -10.15
C THR A 107 2.01 -15.42 -10.65
N LEU A 108 0.91 -14.79 -10.29
CA LEU A 108 0.63 -13.41 -10.65
C LEU A 108 1.30 -12.48 -9.65
N MET A 109 2.17 -11.60 -10.12
CA MET A 109 2.86 -10.64 -9.26
C MET A 109 1.92 -9.51 -8.87
N THR A 110 1.49 -9.52 -7.62
CA THR A 110 0.60 -8.53 -7.05
C THR A 110 1.28 -7.67 -5.99
N GLY A 111 0.85 -6.45 -5.88
CA GLY A 111 1.29 -5.50 -4.87
C GLY A 111 0.17 -4.57 -4.44
N ASN A 112 0.47 -3.71 -3.49
CA ASN A 112 -0.49 -2.74 -2.96
C ASN A 112 0.14 -1.37 -2.83
N GLN A 113 -0.63 -0.31 -3.01
CA GLN A 113 -0.21 1.07 -2.80
C GLN A 113 -0.59 1.57 -1.41
N TYR A 114 0.30 2.31 -0.77
CA TYR A 114 0.15 2.76 0.59
C TYR A 114 -0.16 4.25 0.66
N TYR A 115 -1.38 4.59 1.03
CA TYR A 115 -1.87 5.95 1.20
C TYR A 115 -2.36 6.19 2.64
N PRO A 116 -1.45 6.39 3.63
CA PRO A 116 -1.81 6.79 4.98
C PRO A 116 -2.51 8.15 4.99
N VAL A 117 -3.42 8.35 5.93
CA VAL A 117 -4.05 9.67 6.16
C VAL A 117 -3.03 10.65 6.74
N ALA A 118 -2.26 10.20 7.71
CA ALA A 118 -1.23 11.00 8.35
C ALA A 118 0.01 11.18 7.46
N GLY A 119 0.75 12.25 7.73
CA GLY A 119 1.98 12.60 7.00
C GLY A 119 3.27 12.21 7.71
N PRO A 120 4.43 12.39 7.05
CA PRO A 120 5.74 12.06 7.58
C PRO A 120 6.05 12.80 8.89
N GLY A 121 6.87 12.20 9.73
CA GLY A 121 7.20 12.76 11.04
C GLY A 121 6.11 12.57 12.08
N THR A 122 5.12 11.71 11.83
CA THR A 122 4.07 11.35 12.78
C THR A 122 4.10 9.85 13.08
N VAL A 123 3.83 9.48 14.31
CA VAL A 123 3.70 8.07 14.72
C VAL A 123 2.54 7.42 13.98
N MET A 124 1.43 8.12 13.81
CA MET A 124 0.25 7.63 13.10
C MET A 124 0.57 7.16 11.68
N CYS A 125 1.34 7.93 10.91
CA CYS A 125 1.74 7.55 9.54
C CYS A 125 2.48 6.20 9.52
N LEU A 126 3.38 5.98 10.47
CA LEU A 126 4.12 4.72 10.58
C LEU A 126 3.20 3.56 11.01
N LEU A 127 2.25 3.78 11.93
CA LEU A 127 1.30 2.74 12.34
C LEU A 127 0.34 2.37 11.19
N GLU A 128 -0.14 3.33 10.42
CA GLU A 128 -0.93 3.10 9.21
C GLU A 128 -0.13 2.29 8.18
N THR A 129 1.13 2.65 7.96
CA THR A 129 2.05 1.92 7.08
C THR A 129 2.26 0.48 7.57
N ALA A 130 2.43 0.29 8.88
CA ALA A 130 2.57 -1.04 9.47
C ALA A 130 1.33 -1.91 9.25
N ALA A 131 0.12 -1.37 9.45
CA ALA A 131 -1.11 -2.13 9.27
C ALA A 131 -1.24 -2.65 7.83
N GLN A 132 -0.91 -1.83 6.86
CA GLN A 132 -0.94 -2.24 5.46
C GLN A 132 0.17 -3.25 5.14
N ALA A 133 1.40 -3.03 5.62
CA ALA A 133 2.52 -3.96 5.44
C ALA A 133 2.23 -5.36 6.04
N ILE A 134 1.59 -5.41 7.20
CA ILE A 134 1.13 -6.67 7.81
C ILE A 134 0.09 -7.35 6.92
N THR A 135 -0.93 -6.61 6.48
CA THR A 135 -2.00 -7.14 5.62
C THR A 135 -1.43 -7.74 4.34
N ASP A 136 -0.54 -7.02 3.67
CA ASP A 136 0.07 -7.47 2.42
C ASP A 136 0.94 -8.70 2.60
N THR A 137 1.82 -8.69 3.61
CA THR A 137 2.70 -9.84 3.89
C THR A 137 1.93 -11.10 4.19
N CYS A 138 0.83 -10.99 4.96
CA CYS A 138 0.05 -12.14 5.38
C CYS A 138 -0.95 -12.63 4.33
N SER A 139 -1.28 -11.79 3.35
CA SER A 139 -2.11 -12.18 2.21
C SER A 139 -1.32 -12.78 1.05
N GLY A 140 0.03 -12.74 1.09
CA GLY A 140 0.90 -13.39 0.11
C GLY A 140 1.37 -12.47 -1.02
N ARG A 141 1.35 -11.15 -0.86
CA ARG A 141 1.82 -10.23 -1.90
C ARG A 141 3.32 -10.32 -2.13
N GLU A 142 3.73 -10.29 -3.40
CA GLU A 142 5.13 -10.30 -3.82
C GLU A 142 5.76 -8.92 -3.78
N ILE A 143 4.95 -7.86 -3.88
CA ILE A 143 5.44 -6.48 -3.97
C ILE A 143 4.79 -5.63 -2.90
N VAL A 144 5.61 -4.90 -2.16
CA VAL A 144 5.17 -3.79 -1.31
C VAL A 144 5.62 -2.48 -1.96
N SER A 145 4.68 -1.63 -2.30
CA SER A 145 4.95 -0.39 -2.99
C SER A 145 5.06 0.77 -1.99
N GLY A 146 6.04 1.63 -2.19
CA GLY A 146 6.38 2.74 -1.30
C GLY A 146 5.20 3.52 -0.72
N VAL A 147 5.46 4.35 0.26
CA VAL A 147 4.43 5.04 1.03
C VAL A 147 4.20 6.44 0.48
N ALA A 148 2.98 6.75 0.05
CA ALA A 148 2.55 8.08 -0.34
C ALA A 148 1.76 8.72 0.82
N SER A 149 2.49 9.23 1.79
CA SER A 149 1.94 9.80 3.03
C SER A 149 1.03 11.00 2.76
N ALA A 150 0.20 11.35 3.73
CA ALA A 150 -0.82 12.40 3.61
C ALA A 150 -1.73 12.17 2.39
N LYS A 151 -2.19 10.92 2.21
CA LYS A 151 -3.08 10.45 1.12
C LYS A 151 -2.49 10.57 -0.29
N GLY A 152 -1.17 10.78 -0.42
CA GLY A 152 -0.53 10.98 -1.72
C GLY A 152 -0.88 12.28 -2.45
N VAL A 153 -1.58 13.20 -1.81
CA VAL A 153 -2.11 14.43 -2.47
C VAL A 153 -1.34 15.70 -2.11
N LYS A 154 -0.30 15.59 -1.31
CA LYS A 154 0.51 16.72 -0.86
C LYS A 154 1.93 16.65 -1.42
N VAL A 155 2.49 17.81 -1.74
CA VAL A 155 3.86 17.93 -2.24
C VAL A 155 4.87 17.70 -1.11
N ASP A 156 5.97 17.01 -1.41
CA ASP A 156 7.09 16.73 -0.50
C ASP A 156 6.72 15.98 0.80
N LYS A 157 5.61 15.24 0.80
CA LYS A 157 5.12 14.45 1.95
C LYS A 157 5.42 12.96 1.82
N THR A 158 6.63 12.61 1.39
CA THR A 158 7.09 11.21 1.31
C THR A 158 8.56 11.14 1.68
N THR A 159 8.93 10.19 2.53
CA THR A 159 10.31 10.00 2.95
C THR A 159 10.77 8.53 2.87
N GLY A 160 12.08 8.32 2.97
CA GLY A 160 12.63 6.96 2.96
C GLY A 160 12.41 6.19 4.27
N LEU A 161 12.08 6.86 5.37
CA LEU A 161 11.91 6.21 6.66
C LEU A 161 10.61 5.39 6.73
N GLU A 162 9.52 5.88 6.11
CA GLU A 162 8.28 5.10 5.97
C GLU A 162 8.54 3.83 5.16
N ALA A 163 9.24 3.94 4.04
CA ALA A 163 9.55 2.80 3.18
C ALA A 163 10.45 1.76 3.90
N ARG A 164 11.43 2.25 4.67
CA ARG A 164 12.26 1.40 5.53
C ARG A 164 11.40 0.68 6.56
N PHE A 165 10.56 1.42 7.29
CA PHE A 165 9.68 0.86 8.33
C PHE A 165 8.74 -0.20 7.75
N MET A 166 8.15 0.06 6.58
CA MET A 166 7.34 -0.89 5.83
C MET A 166 8.08 -2.21 5.62
N GLY A 167 9.30 -2.16 5.07
CA GLY A 167 10.10 -3.37 4.81
C GLY A 167 10.46 -4.12 6.09
N GLU A 168 10.81 -3.41 7.16
CA GLU A 168 11.12 -4.01 8.46
C GLU A 168 9.91 -4.72 9.08
N VAL A 169 8.71 -4.13 8.96
CA VAL A 169 7.46 -4.76 9.42
C VAL A 169 7.17 -6.02 8.61
N CYS A 170 7.26 -5.98 7.28
CA CYS A 170 7.09 -7.16 6.43
C CYS A 170 7.99 -8.32 6.88
N HIS A 171 9.27 -8.05 7.10
CA HIS A 171 10.22 -9.06 7.57
C HIS A 171 9.89 -9.59 8.97
N ALA A 172 9.40 -8.72 9.86
CA ALA A 172 9.09 -9.09 11.24
C ALA A 172 7.87 -10.01 11.34
N VAL A 173 6.87 -9.82 10.47
CA VAL A 173 5.60 -10.58 10.51
C VAL A 173 5.57 -11.78 9.58
N ALA A 174 6.52 -11.91 8.67
CA ALA A 174 6.58 -13.01 7.72
C ALA A 174 6.58 -14.38 8.43
N GLY A 175 5.59 -15.21 8.09
CA GLY A 175 5.42 -16.54 8.66
C GLY A 175 4.70 -16.59 10.00
N MET A 176 4.20 -15.48 10.53
CA MET A 176 3.36 -15.48 11.73
C MET A 176 1.99 -16.12 11.46
N PRO A 177 1.38 -16.81 12.45
CA PRO A 177 0.05 -17.38 12.33
C PRO A 177 -1.02 -16.30 12.06
N LEU A 178 -2.01 -16.60 11.21
CA LEU A 178 -3.04 -15.63 10.81
C LEU A 178 -3.93 -15.17 11.96
N ASP A 179 -4.22 -16.02 12.95
CA ASP A 179 -4.97 -15.65 14.14
C ASP A 179 -4.23 -14.59 14.96
N GLN A 180 -2.94 -14.79 15.20
CA GLN A 180 -2.08 -13.81 15.87
C GLN A 180 -2.01 -12.51 15.07
N ILE A 181 -1.89 -12.57 13.75
CA ILE A 181 -1.86 -11.40 12.87
C ILE A 181 -3.17 -10.60 12.97
N ASN A 182 -4.32 -11.27 12.98
CA ASN A 182 -5.60 -10.59 13.11
C ASN A 182 -5.74 -9.85 14.45
N GLU A 183 -5.27 -10.45 15.54
CA GLU A 183 -5.24 -9.80 16.85
C GLU A 183 -4.33 -8.55 16.86
N ILE A 184 -3.16 -8.66 16.23
CA ILE A 184 -2.23 -7.53 16.07
C ILE A 184 -2.86 -6.42 15.22
N LEU A 185 -3.45 -6.76 14.07
CA LEU A 185 -4.08 -5.77 13.18
C LEU A 185 -5.25 -5.07 13.86
N ASP A 186 -6.11 -5.78 14.55
CA ASP A 186 -7.24 -5.18 15.27
C ASP A 186 -6.76 -4.19 16.33
N ALA A 187 -5.76 -4.56 17.11
CA ALA A 187 -5.20 -3.71 18.15
C ALA A 187 -4.42 -2.51 17.56
N LEU A 188 -3.75 -2.71 16.42
CA LEU A 188 -3.00 -1.66 15.72
C LEU A 188 -3.93 -0.63 15.08
N VAL A 189 -4.92 -1.08 14.32
CA VAL A 189 -5.89 -0.19 13.66
C VAL A 189 -6.66 0.63 14.68
N ALA A 190 -7.06 0.04 15.79
CA ALA A 190 -7.73 0.77 16.89
C ALA A 190 -6.90 1.92 17.48
N LYS A 191 -5.58 1.96 17.26
CA LYS A 191 -4.72 3.05 17.76
C LYS A 191 -4.78 4.31 16.89
N TYR A 192 -5.26 4.23 15.66
CA TYR A 192 -5.25 5.37 14.75
C TYR A 192 -6.59 5.66 14.04
N GLU A 193 -7.48 4.66 13.87
CA GLU A 193 -8.71 4.84 13.08
C GLU A 193 -9.65 5.93 13.62
N GLY A 194 -9.60 6.19 14.93
CA GLY A 194 -10.36 7.28 15.57
C GLY A 194 -9.92 8.67 15.17
N ASP A 195 -8.68 8.82 14.71
CA ASP A 195 -8.03 10.10 14.45
C ASP A 195 -7.98 10.49 12.98
N PHE A 196 -8.60 9.72 12.07
CA PHE A 196 -8.61 10.01 10.63
C PHE A 196 -9.08 11.42 10.26
N MET A 197 -10.02 11.99 11.04
CA MET A 197 -10.54 13.34 10.78
C MET A 197 -9.58 14.46 11.22
N THR A 198 -8.70 14.16 12.14
CA THR A 198 -7.78 15.11 12.78
C THR A 198 -6.32 14.76 12.54
N ALA A 199 -6.07 13.81 11.64
CA ALA A 199 -4.73 13.36 11.33
C ALA A 199 -3.83 14.52 10.89
N ASP A 200 -2.64 14.57 11.47
CA ASP A 200 -1.62 15.55 11.10
C ASP A 200 -1.07 15.22 9.71
N GLU A 201 -1.07 16.19 8.82
CA GLU A 201 -0.47 16.09 7.48
C GLU A 201 1.06 15.94 7.52
N GLY A 202 1.64 16.02 8.69
CA GLY A 202 3.07 15.80 8.93
C GLY A 202 3.98 16.88 8.35
N LYS A 203 5.25 16.54 8.28
CA LYS A 203 6.35 17.39 7.82
C LYS A 203 6.69 17.11 6.36
N THR A 204 7.40 18.03 5.73
CA THR A 204 8.00 17.81 4.40
C THR A 204 9.27 16.96 4.52
N TYR A 205 9.74 16.43 3.39
CA TYR A 205 11.02 15.72 3.34
C TYR A 205 12.17 16.55 3.94
N ALA A 206 12.26 17.83 3.58
CA ALA A 206 13.32 18.73 4.06
C ALA A 206 13.25 19.03 5.57
N GLU A 207 12.07 18.89 6.19
CA GLU A 207 11.91 19.01 7.65
C GLU A 207 12.21 17.70 8.37
N CYS A 208 12.03 16.57 7.70
CA CYS A 208 12.30 15.24 8.23
C CYS A 208 13.77 14.80 8.07
N TYR A 209 14.51 15.37 7.13
CA TYR A 209 15.86 14.95 6.75
C TYR A 209 16.86 16.11 6.72
N ASP A 210 18.10 15.84 7.14
CA ASP A 210 19.26 16.64 6.72
C ASP A 210 19.51 16.37 5.24
N THR A 211 19.09 17.29 4.40
CA THR A 211 19.15 17.14 2.93
C THR A 211 20.56 17.09 2.38
N ASN A 212 21.57 17.59 3.12
CA ASN A 212 22.98 17.52 2.71
C ASN A 212 23.59 16.13 2.95
N LYS A 213 23.19 15.50 4.05
CA LYS A 213 23.69 14.17 4.44
C LYS A 213 22.76 13.05 4.00
N VAL A 214 21.52 13.38 3.64
CA VAL A 214 20.45 12.43 3.29
C VAL A 214 20.19 11.44 4.45
N VAL A 215 20.10 11.96 5.66
CA VAL A 215 19.80 11.18 6.87
C VAL A 215 18.58 11.76 7.60
N PRO A 216 17.77 10.94 8.27
CA PRO A 216 16.66 11.44 9.09
C PRO A 216 17.16 12.35 10.21
N THR A 217 16.37 13.33 10.60
CA THR A 217 16.63 14.15 11.79
C THR A 217 16.45 13.32 13.06
N ASP A 218 17.11 13.74 14.16
CA ASP A 218 16.96 13.08 15.46
C ASP A 218 15.49 13.04 15.91
N GLU A 219 14.75 14.12 15.70
CA GLU A 219 13.31 14.18 16.00
C GLU A 219 12.51 13.13 15.22
N TYR A 220 12.84 12.90 13.95
CA TYR A 220 12.14 11.88 13.16
C TYR A 220 12.54 10.45 13.57
N LEU A 221 13.77 10.26 14.01
CA LEU A 221 14.19 8.99 14.60
C LEU A 221 13.50 8.69 15.93
N GLU A 222 13.21 9.71 16.75
CA GLU A 222 12.39 9.55 17.96
C GLU A 222 10.96 9.08 17.63
N VAL A 223 10.34 9.62 16.56
CA VAL A 223 9.03 9.16 16.08
C VAL A 223 9.09 7.71 15.61
N TYR A 224 10.14 7.35 14.89
CA TYR A 224 10.37 5.97 14.47
C TYR A 224 10.52 5.03 15.67
N ASP A 225 11.32 5.38 16.66
CA ASP A 225 11.53 4.57 17.86
C ASP A 225 10.22 4.38 18.65
N GLN A 226 9.37 5.42 18.73
CA GLN A 226 8.04 5.31 19.32
C GLN A 226 7.16 4.31 18.56
N ALA A 227 7.12 4.37 17.24
CA ALA A 227 6.36 3.42 16.42
C ALA A 227 6.88 1.98 16.62
N VAL A 228 8.20 1.78 16.61
CA VAL A 228 8.82 0.48 16.89
C VAL A 228 8.45 -0.05 18.26
N ALA A 229 8.45 0.81 19.30
CA ALA A 229 8.05 0.42 20.65
C ALA A 229 6.59 -0.06 20.70
N ILE A 230 5.67 0.70 20.07
CA ILE A 230 4.26 0.32 19.95
C ILE A 230 4.10 -1.03 19.25
N MET A 231 4.82 -1.26 18.17
CA MET A 231 4.75 -2.54 17.43
C MET A 231 5.28 -3.71 18.27
N LYS A 232 6.34 -3.50 19.04
CA LYS A 232 6.85 -4.51 19.99
C LYS A 232 5.85 -4.85 21.07
N ASP A 233 5.16 -3.85 21.62
CA ASP A 233 4.10 -4.05 22.62
C ASP A 233 2.91 -4.84 22.07
N LEU A 234 2.68 -4.75 20.75
CA LEU A 234 1.68 -5.56 20.03
C LEU A 234 2.18 -6.97 19.67
N GLY A 235 3.42 -7.32 20.00
CA GLY A 235 3.99 -8.64 19.75
C GLY A 235 4.75 -8.78 18.43
N VAL A 236 5.01 -7.68 17.71
CA VAL A 236 5.85 -7.70 16.51
C VAL A 236 7.32 -7.62 16.90
N CYS A 237 8.06 -8.69 16.69
CA CYS A 237 9.47 -8.77 17.04
C CYS A 237 10.36 -8.41 15.85
N TYR A 238 10.96 -7.23 15.89
CA TYR A 238 11.97 -6.83 14.91
C TYR A 238 13.25 -7.64 15.08
N LYS A 239 13.73 -8.22 14.00
CA LYS A 239 15.08 -8.77 13.95
C LYS A 239 16.05 -7.60 13.77
N THR A 240 16.97 -7.41 14.69
CA THR A 240 18.09 -6.47 14.49
C THR A 240 19.00 -7.04 13.39
N TRP A 241 19.16 -6.29 12.33
CA TRP A 241 20.10 -6.58 11.24
C TRP A 241 21.46 -5.98 11.55
#